data_a32d3966117ae72922c32de686def85c
#
_entry.id   a32d3966117ae72922c32de686def85c
#
_cell.length_a   1.000
_cell.length_b   1.000
_cell.length_c   1.000
_cell.angle_alpha   90.00
_cell.angle_beta   90.00
_cell.angle_gamma   90.00
#
_symmetry.space_group_name_H-M   'P 1'
#
loop_
_entity.id
_entity.type
_entity.pdbx_description
1 polymer ?
#
loop_
_entity_poly.entity_id
_entity_poly.type
_entity_poly.pdbx_seq_one_letter_code
_entity_poly.pdbx_strand_id
1 'polypeptide(L)'
;MLKKVEFPILILLFSFAIYCALVIGNSWDELGHIYIGNERLKYLFSFGSYDYLDYIGNKFYPGFYDTLSTFVTKMFPKKYEIESLHLTNLLFSILTIFGISRISNELFNKKVGKIVFLLCFLNPVFFGHMAMNQKDMMVAFANIWTTYLIIK
;
A
#
# COMPACT_ATOMS: atom_id res chain seq x y z
N MET A 1 -23.27 -21.25 10.77
CA MET A 1 -23.78 -20.67 9.52
C MET A 1 -23.01 -19.40 9.09
N LEU A 2 -22.70 -18.45 9.97
CA LEU A 2 -21.97 -17.22 9.65
C LEU A 2 -20.59 -17.45 8.97
N LYS A 3 -19.79 -18.41 9.44
CA LYS A 3 -18.46 -18.70 8.85
C LYS A 3 -18.51 -19.14 7.37
N LYS A 4 -19.61 -19.72 6.91
CA LYS A 4 -19.75 -20.14 5.50
C LYS A 4 -20.03 -18.99 4.54
N VAL A 5 -20.54 -17.87 5.07
CA VAL A 5 -20.87 -16.66 4.27
C VAL A 5 -19.75 -15.63 4.33
N GLU A 6 -18.94 -15.61 5.40
CA GLU A 6 -17.82 -14.66 5.56
C GLU A 6 -16.78 -14.83 4.43
N PHE A 7 -16.42 -16.06 4.08
CA PHE A 7 -15.38 -16.31 3.09
C PHE A 7 -15.74 -15.83 1.67
N PRO A 8 -16.94 -16.16 1.12
CA PRO A 8 -17.36 -15.64 -0.18
C PRO A 8 -17.42 -14.10 -0.23
N ILE A 9 -17.88 -13.47 0.86
CA ILE A 9 -17.94 -12.00 0.95
C ILE A 9 -16.54 -11.41 0.88
N LEU A 10 -15.58 -11.97 1.63
CA LEU A 10 -14.19 -11.49 1.58
C LEU A 10 -13.58 -11.66 0.18
N ILE A 11 -13.82 -12.79 -0.49
CA ILE A 11 -13.36 -12.99 -1.88
C ILE A 11 -13.94 -11.91 -2.79
N LEU A 12 -15.24 -11.64 -2.69
CA LEU A 12 -15.89 -10.61 -3.49
C LEU A 12 -15.28 -9.23 -3.25
N LEU A 13 -15.08 -8.85 -1.97
CA LEU A 13 -14.49 -7.57 -1.60
C LEU A 13 -13.06 -7.42 -2.12
N PHE A 14 -12.21 -8.44 -1.95
CA PHE A 14 -10.84 -8.41 -2.47
C PHE A 14 -10.79 -8.39 -3.99
N SER A 15 -11.62 -9.19 -4.67
CA SER A 15 -11.71 -9.19 -6.12
C SER A 15 -12.14 -7.83 -6.65
N PHE A 16 -13.10 -7.17 -5.99
CA PHE A 16 -13.53 -5.82 -6.33
C PHE A 16 -12.42 -4.80 -6.11
N ALA A 17 -11.69 -4.87 -4.99
CA ALA A 17 -10.57 -3.97 -4.73
C ALA A 17 -9.43 -4.13 -5.75
N ILE A 18 -9.10 -5.37 -6.12
CA ILE A 18 -8.12 -5.67 -7.18
C ILE A 18 -8.59 -5.11 -8.52
N TYR A 19 -9.85 -5.35 -8.89
CA TYR A 19 -10.42 -4.79 -10.11
C TYR A 19 -10.32 -3.25 -10.13
N CYS A 20 -10.70 -2.57 -9.05
CA CYS A 20 -10.57 -1.13 -8.94
C CYS A 20 -9.11 -0.66 -9.11
N ALA A 21 -8.16 -1.34 -8.46
CA ALA A 21 -6.74 -1.01 -8.57
C ALA A 21 -6.18 -1.18 -10.00
N LEU A 22 -6.73 -2.11 -10.78
CA LEU A 22 -6.30 -2.36 -12.16
C LEU A 22 -6.91 -1.39 -13.18
N VAL A 23 -8.09 -0.82 -12.90
CA VAL A 23 -8.81 0.06 -13.84
C VAL A 23 -8.70 1.54 -13.52
N ILE A 24 -8.19 1.88 -12.35
CA ILE A 24 -7.99 3.28 -11.96
C ILE A 24 -6.86 3.88 -12.78
N GLY A 25 -7.05 5.11 -13.25
CA GLY A 25 -6.02 5.84 -13.99
C GLY A 25 -4.93 6.39 -13.07
N ASN A 26 -3.87 6.95 -13.67
CA ASN A 26 -2.77 7.55 -12.94
C ASN A 26 -3.24 8.70 -12.06
N SER A 27 -2.78 8.74 -10.83
CA SER A 27 -2.91 9.91 -9.99
C SER A 27 -1.89 11.00 -10.38
N TRP A 28 -2.12 12.20 -9.90
CA TRP A 28 -1.30 13.37 -10.24
C TRP A 28 0.19 13.20 -9.98
N ASP A 29 0.57 12.53 -8.90
CA ASP A 29 1.94 12.44 -8.41
C ASP A 29 2.65 11.11 -8.71
N GLU A 30 1.94 10.09 -9.18
CA GLU A 30 2.50 8.74 -9.41
C GLU A 30 3.68 8.72 -10.36
N LEU A 31 3.62 9.46 -11.46
CA LEU A 31 4.73 9.54 -12.41
C LEU A 31 5.97 10.16 -11.76
N GLY A 32 5.78 11.15 -10.89
CA GLY A 32 6.86 11.73 -10.10
C GLY A 32 7.51 10.71 -9.17
N HIS A 33 6.70 9.89 -8.49
CA HIS A 33 7.19 8.84 -7.60
C HIS A 33 7.95 7.74 -8.34
N ILE A 34 7.47 7.31 -9.49
CA ILE A 34 8.16 6.35 -10.35
C ILE A 34 9.51 6.93 -10.81
N TYR A 35 9.54 8.19 -11.22
CA TYR A 35 10.79 8.85 -11.61
C TYR A 35 11.79 8.87 -10.45
N ILE A 36 11.38 9.34 -9.28
CA ILE A 36 12.23 9.39 -8.08
C ILE A 36 12.73 8.01 -7.69
N GLY A 37 11.86 7.01 -7.69
CA GLY A 37 12.22 5.64 -7.39
C GLY A 37 13.25 5.07 -8.37
N ASN A 38 13.13 5.39 -9.67
CA ASN A 38 14.11 5.01 -10.69
C ASN A 38 15.49 5.64 -10.43
N GLU A 39 15.54 6.94 -10.12
CA GLU A 39 16.82 7.63 -9.84
C GLU A 39 17.48 7.06 -8.57
N ARG A 40 16.71 6.77 -7.55
CA ARG A 40 17.21 6.11 -6.33
C ARG A 40 17.72 4.70 -6.57
N LEU A 41 17.04 3.92 -7.39
CA LEU A 41 17.53 2.58 -7.77
C LEU A 41 18.86 2.67 -8.53
N LYS A 42 19.02 3.61 -9.48
CA LYS A 42 20.28 3.84 -10.17
C LYS A 42 21.40 4.19 -9.18
N TYR A 43 21.13 5.09 -8.24
CA TYR A 43 22.07 5.46 -7.19
C TYR A 43 22.49 4.25 -6.35
N LEU A 44 21.54 3.44 -5.88
CA LEU A 44 21.81 2.27 -5.06
C LEU A 44 22.61 1.20 -5.85
N PHE A 45 22.21 0.88 -7.07
CA PHE A 45 22.89 -0.13 -7.88
C PHE A 45 24.25 0.32 -8.45
N SER A 46 24.53 1.61 -8.46
CA SER A 46 25.85 2.16 -8.78
C SER A 46 26.77 2.28 -7.56
N PHE A 47 26.33 1.81 -6.39
CA PHE A 47 27.03 1.98 -5.11
C PHE A 47 27.37 3.46 -4.82
N GLY A 48 26.49 4.37 -5.20
CA GLY A 48 26.64 5.80 -4.97
C GLY A 48 27.51 6.54 -6.01
N SER A 49 27.97 5.86 -7.08
CA SER A 49 28.73 6.52 -8.14
C SER A 49 27.86 7.29 -9.15
N TYR A 50 26.55 7.00 -9.18
CA TYR A 50 25.60 7.73 -10.01
C TYR A 50 25.23 9.06 -9.32
N ASP A 51 25.37 10.16 -10.07
CA ASP A 51 25.01 11.48 -9.56
C ASP A 51 23.48 11.55 -9.39
N TYR A 52 23.04 11.70 -8.15
CA TYR A 52 21.63 11.72 -7.79
C TYR A 52 21.08 13.13 -8.04
N LEU A 53 20.34 13.26 -9.12
CA LEU A 53 19.68 14.52 -9.47
C LEU A 53 18.59 14.84 -8.47
N ASP A 54 18.71 16.00 -7.85
CA ASP A 54 17.74 16.54 -6.91
C ASP A 54 16.51 17.06 -7.67
N TYR A 55 15.50 16.24 -7.82
CA TYR A 55 14.23 16.66 -8.38
C TYR A 55 13.42 17.38 -7.31
N ILE A 56 13.41 18.72 -7.36
CA ILE A 56 12.54 19.63 -6.55
C ILE A 56 12.45 19.22 -5.06
N GLY A 57 13.58 19.18 -4.35
CA GLY A 57 13.62 18.88 -2.90
C GLY A 57 13.41 17.42 -2.53
N ASN A 58 13.32 16.51 -3.47
CA ASN A 58 13.05 15.08 -3.21
C ASN A 58 14.16 14.33 -2.49
N LYS A 59 15.38 14.85 -2.44
CA LYS A 59 16.45 14.25 -1.62
C LYS A 59 16.11 14.21 -0.13
N PHE A 60 15.24 15.08 0.34
CA PHE A 60 14.77 15.12 1.74
C PHE A 60 13.51 14.29 1.97
N TYR A 61 12.92 13.73 0.92
CA TYR A 61 11.71 12.91 1.02
C TYR A 61 12.05 11.48 1.44
N PRO A 62 11.23 10.85 2.30
CA PRO A 62 11.42 9.45 2.66
C PRO A 62 11.34 8.57 1.39
N GLY A 63 12.49 8.04 0.96
CA GLY A 63 12.58 7.35 -0.32
C GLY A 63 12.30 5.87 -0.31
N PHE A 64 12.08 5.29 0.86
CA PHE A 64 11.95 3.84 1.01
C PHE A 64 10.83 3.28 0.12
N TYR A 65 9.64 3.88 0.20
CA TYR A 65 8.50 3.38 -0.54
C TYR A 65 8.66 3.52 -2.06
N ASP A 66 9.12 4.69 -2.52
CA ASP A 66 9.34 4.93 -3.96
C ASP A 66 10.36 3.95 -4.53
N THR A 67 11.41 3.67 -3.77
CA THR A 67 12.45 2.69 -4.16
C THR A 67 11.89 1.28 -4.20
N LEU A 68 11.16 0.87 -3.15
CA LEU A 68 10.57 -0.47 -3.05
C LEU A 68 9.51 -0.69 -4.14
N SER A 69 8.58 0.23 -4.30
CA SER A 69 7.51 0.11 -5.29
C SER A 69 8.06 0.08 -6.71
N THR A 70 9.01 0.97 -7.02
CA THR A 70 9.68 0.96 -8.35
C THR A 70 10.48 -0.32 -8.56
N PHE A 71 11.14 -0.87 -7.54
CA PHE A 71 11.81 -2.16 -7.65
C PHE A 71 10.81 -3.28 -7.99
N VAL A 72 9.65 -3.29 -7.33
CA VAL A 72 8.58 -4.26 -7.62
C VAL A 72 8.05 -4.07 -9.05
N THR A 73 7.80 -2.83 -9.48
CA THR A 73 7.28 -2.59 -10.85
C THR A 73 8.25 -3.09 -11.92
N LYS A 74 9.57 -3.03 -11.69
CA LYS A 74 10.58 -3.55 -12.64
C LYS A 74 10.60 -5.08 -12.77
N MET A 75 9.94 -5.80 -11.87
CA MET A 75 9.76 -7.26 -12.01
C MET A 75 8.66 -7.61 -13.03
N PHE A 76 7.89 -6.62 -13.49
CA PHE A 76 6.81 -6.78 -14.47
C PHE A 76 7.14 -6.10 -15.79
N PRO A 77 6.51 -6.51 -16.90
CA PRO A 77 6.62 -5.79 -18.17
C PRO A 77 6.20 -4.33 -18.03
N LYS A 78 6.94 -3.41 -18.68
CA LYS A 78 6.71 -1.95 -18.59
C LYS A 78 5.25 -1.52 -18.83
N LYS A 79 4.52 -2.25 -19.67
CA LYS A 79 3.10 -1.98 -19.94
C LYS A 79 2.19 -2.12 -18.72
N TYR A 80 2.64 -2.78 -17.65
CA TYR A 80 1.91 -2.99 -16.40
C TYR A 80 2.56 -2.22 -15.22
N GLU A 81 3.35 -1.19 -15.50
CA GLU A 81 4.08 -0.43 -14.48
C GLU A 81 3.11 0.21 -13.47
N ILE A 82 2.06 0.85 -13.97
CA ILE A 82 1.05 1.51 -13.12
C ILE A 82 0.21 0.49 -12.35
N GLU A 83 -0.29 -0.54 -13.01
CA GLU A 83 -1.10 -1.57 -12.36
C GLU A 83 -0.31 -2.30 -11.26
N SER A 84 0.97 -2.58 -11.50
CA SER A 84 1.83 -3.20 -10.48
C SER A 84 2.11 -2.27 -9.30
N LEU A 85 2.21 -0.96 -9.54
CA LEU A 85 2.32 0.06 -8.50
C LEU A 85 1.05 0.10 -7.64
N HIS A 86 -0.12 0.16 -8.27
CA HIS A 86 -1.41 0.15 -7.60
C HIS A 86 -1.63 -1.11 -6.77
N LEU A 87 -1.29 -2.29 -7.31
CA LEU A 87 -1.39 -3.55 -6.58
C LEU A 87 -0.45 -3.60 -5.37
N THR A 88 0.75 -3.05 -5.50
CA THR A 88 1.69 -2.94 -4.39
C THR A 88 1.11 -2.07 -3.29
N ASN A 89 0.55 -0.91 -3.64
CA ASN A 89 -0.07 -0.01 -2.67
C ASN A 89 -1.32 -0.64 -2.02
N LEU A 90 -2.15 -1.30 -2.82
CA LEU A 90 -3.32 -2.05 -2.34
C LEU A 90 -2.92 -3.12 -1.32
N LEU A 91 -1.82 -3.85 -1.56
CA LEU A 91 -1.30 -4.84 -0.62
C LEU A 91 -0.98 -4.22 0.75
N PHE A 92 -0.22 -3.10 0.78
CA PHE A 92 0.09 -2.41 2.04
C PHE A 92 -1.15 -1.85 2.73
N SER A 93 -2.12 -1.36 1.96
CA SER A 93 -3.40 -0.88 2.47
C SER A 93 -4.21 -2.01 3.14
N ILE A 94 -4.29 -3.17 2.50
CA ILE A 94 -4.95 -4.35 3.06
C ILE A 94 -4.23 -4.81 4.34
N LEU A 95 -2.90 -4.86 4.33
CA LEU A 95 -2.11 -5.21 5.51
C LEU A 95 -2.32 -4.21 6.65
N THR A 96 -2.52 -2.91 6.34
CA THR A 96 -2.88 -1.88 7.34
C THR A 96 -4.22 -2.20 7.99
N ILE A 97 -5.25 -2.50 7.21
CA ILE A 97 -6.58 -2.89 7.73
C ILE A 97 -6.49 -4.15 8.60
N PHE A 98 -5.69 -5.13 8.18
CA PHE A 98 -5.44 -6.32 9.00
C PHE A 98 -4.77 -5.95 10.34
N GLY A 99 -3.80 -5.06 10.34
CA GLY A 99 -3.16 -4.56 11.57
C GLY A 99 -4.15 -3.90 12.51
N ILE A 100 -5.02 -3.01 12.00
CA ILE A 100 -6.09 -2.35 12.78
C ILE A 100 -7.03 -3.40 13.38
N SER A 101 -7.43 -4.38 12.57
CA SER A 101 -8.27 -5.50 13.03
C SER A 101 -7.59 -6.32 14.14
N ARG A 102 -6.27 -6.56 14.04
CA ARG A 102 -5.49 -7.25 15.08
C ARG A 102 -5.44 -6.46 16.39
N ILE A 103 -5.17 -5.16 16.31
CA ILE A 103 -5.23 -4.27 17.49
C ILE A 103 -6.60 -4.35 18.14
N SER A 104 -7.68 -4.25 17.37
CA SER A 104 -9.05 -4.34 17.88
C SER A 104 -9.35 -5.71 18.50
N ASN A 105 -8.77 -6.80 17.97
CA ASN A 105 -8.90 -8.12 18.57
C ASN A 105 -8.22 -8.22 19.95
N GLU A 106 -7.03 -7.62 20.10
CA GLU A 106 -6.30 -7.63 21.38
C GLU A 106 -6.99 -6.74 22.44
N LEU A 107 -7.43 -5.55 22.03
CA LEU A 107 -8.05 -4.59 22.98
C LEU A 107 -9.48 -4.98 23.37
N PHE A 108 -10.22 -5.66 22.53
CA PHE A 108 -11.63 -5.99 22.76
C PHE A 108 -11.89 -7.50 22.59
N ASN A 109 -12.20 -7.92 21.37
CA ASN A 109 -12.43 -9.33 21.02
C ASN A 109 -12.47 -9.54 19.50
N LYS A 110 -12.45 -10.84 19.09
CA LYS A 110 -12.46 -11.23 17.66
C LYS A 110 -13.69 -10.73 16.88
N LYS A 111 -14.83 -10.51 17.52
CA LYS A 111 -16.04 -10.00 16.85
C LYS A 111 -15.86 -8.52 16.49
N VAL A 112 -15.35 -7.73 17.43
CA VAL A 112 -15.04 -6.31 17.19
C VAL A 112 -13.99 -6.16 16.09
N GLY A 113 -12.90 -6.93 16.13
CA GLY A 113 -11.89 -6.89 15.09
C GLY A 113 -12.43 -7.17 13.67
N LYS A 114 -13.36 -8.11 13.52
CA LYS A 114 -14.02 -8.36 12.22
C LYS A 114 -14.87 -7.17 11.76
N ILE A 115 -15.61 -6.57 12.69
CA ILE A 115 -16.44 -5.39 12.39
C ILE A 115 -15.55 -4.23 11.96
N VAL A 116 -14.46 -3.99 12.69
CA VAL A 116 -13.48 -2.93 12.38
C VAL A 116 -12.83 -3.17 11.02
N PHE A 117 -12.46 -4.41 10.68
CA PHE A 117 -11.97 -4.75 9.36
C PHE A 117 -12.94 -4.33 8.26
N LEU A 118 -14.21 -4.69 8.39
CA LEU A 118 -15.23 -4.34 7.39
C LEU A 118 -15.49 -2.83 7.34
N LEU A 119 -15.54 -2.16 8.48
CA LEU A 119 -15.73 -0.71 8.51
C LEU A 119 -14.57 0.05 7.83
N CYS A 120 -13.33 -0.37 8.09
CA CYS A 120 -12.16 0.22 7.42
C CYS A 120 -12.19 -0.07 5.91
N PHE A 121 -12.44 -1.31 5.53
CA PHE A 121 -12.47 -1.71 4.12
C PHE A 121 -13.58 -1.02 3.32
N LEU A 122 -14.75 -0.84 3.92
CA LEU A 122 -15.91 -0.21 3.28
C LEU A 122 -15.95 1.31 3.45
N ASN A 123 -15.00 1.90 4.18
CA ASN A 123 -14.90 3.35 4.28
C ASN A 123 -14.54 3.94 2.90
N PRO A 124 -15.40 4.79 2.29
CA PRO A 124 -15.20 5.23 0.91
C PRO A 124 -13.93 6.06 0.72
N VAL A 125 -13.52 6.85 1.72
CA VAL A 125 -12.30 7.65 1.65
C VAL A 125 -11.08 6.74 1.71
N PHE A 126 -11.03 5.80 2.66
CA PHE A 126 -9.92 4.87 2.77
C PHE A 126 -9.84 3.97 1.53
N PHE A 127 -10.97 3.42 1.09
CA PHE A 127 -11.04 2.57 -0.10
C PHE A 127 -10.55 3.30 -1.36
N GLY A 128 -10.94 4.56 -1.57
CA GLY A 128 -10.48 5.37 -2.69
C GLY A 128 -8.97 5.61 -2.70
N HIS A 129 -8.32 5.63 -1.53
CA HIS A 129 -6.88 5.83 -1.41
C HIS A 129 -6.06 4.53 -1.40
N MET A 130 -6.68 3.35 -1.26
CA MET A 130 -5.98 2.07 -1.09
C MET A 130 -4.99 1.75 -2.22
N ALA A 131 -5.31 2.10 -3.45
CA ALA A 131 -4.44 1.84 -4.60
C ALA A 131 -3.55 3.03 -4.97
N MET A 132 -3.98 4.26 -4.73
CA MET A 132 -3.36 5.47 -5.27
C MET A 132 -2.47 6.22 -4.28
N ASN A 133 -2.77 6.20 -2.98
CA ASN A 133 -2.04 6.99 -1.99
C ASN A 133 -0.82 6.24 -1.45
N GLN A 134 0.27 6.31 -2.20
CA GLN A 134 1.47 5.51 -2.00
C GLN A 134 2.17 5.76 -0.66
N LYS A 135 2.46 7.00 -0.34
CA LYS A 135 3.25 7.35 0.85
C LYS A 135 2.48 7.15 2.15
N ASP A 136 1.25 7.65 2.17
CA ASP A 136 0.46 7.67 3.40
C ASP A 136 0.05 6.25 3.81
N MET A 137 -0.21 5.38 2.84
CA MET A 137 -0.50 3.98 3.12
C MET A 137 0.69 3.23 3.71
N MET A 138 1.92 3.51 3.25
CA MET A 138 3.11 2.92 3.85
C MET A 138 3.36 3.43 5.28
N VAL A 139 3.18 4.73 5.51
CA VAL A 139 3.29 5.32 6.85
C VAL A 139 2.21 4.75 7.78
N ALA A 140 0.98 4.64 7.30
CA ALA A 140 -0.10 4.02 8.05
C ALA A 140 0.20 2.56 8.39
N PHE A 141 0.69 1.78 7.42
CA PHE A 141 1.13 0.40 7.63
C PHE A 141 2.18 0.29 8.73
N ALA A 142 3.26 1.07 8.63
CA ALA A 142 4.35 1.05 9.61
C ALA A 142 3.85 1.41 11.02
N ASN A 143 3.07 2.48 11.16
CA ASN A 143 2.53 2.93 12.45
C ASN A 143 1.60 1.89 13.07
N ILE A 144 0.69 1.31 12.30
CA ILE A 144 -0.29 0.33 12.80
C ILE A 144 0.40 -0.95 13.26
N TRP A 145 1.36 -1.48 12.49
CA TRP A 145 2.06 -2.69 12.89
C TRP A 145 3.01 -2.46 14.07
N THR A 146 3.67 -1.30 14.14
CA THR A 146 4.45 -0.91 15.32
C THR A 146 3.56 -0.85 16.56
N THR A 147 2.40 -0.19 16.47
CA THR A 147 1.42 -0.13 17.56
C THR A 147 0.96 -1.52 17.98
N TYR A 148 0.63 -2.40 17.03
CA TYR A 148 0.24 -3.78 17.33
C TYR A 148 1.32 -4.53 18.10
N LEU A 149 2.59 -4.41 17.68
CA LEU A 149 3.71 -5.08 18.33
C LEU A 149 4.01 -4.55 19.74
N ILE A 150 3.72 -3.26 20.01
CA ILE A 150 3.87 -2.67 21.34
C ILE A 150 2.74 -3.17 22.28
N ILE A 151 1.53 -3.35 21.79
CA ILE A 151 0.37 -3.77 22.59
C ILE A 151 0.42 -5.27 22.92
N LYS A 152 1.03 -6.06 22.04
CA LYS A 152 1.12 -7.53 22.20
C LYS A 152 2.19 -7.94 23.20
#